data_b9f15fda521f32c29ed7113c6392532f
#
_entry.id   b9f15fda521f32c29ed7113c6392532f
#
_cell.length_a   1.000
_cell.length_b   1.000
_cell.length_c   1.000
_cell.angle_alpha   90.00
_cell.angle_beta   90.00
_cell.angle_gamma   90.00
#
_symmetry.space_group_name_H-M   'P 1'
#
loop_
_entity.id
_entity.type
_entity.pdbx_description
1 polymer ?
#
loop_
_entity_poly.entity_id
_entity_poly.type
_entity_poly.pdbx_seq_one_letter_code
_entity_poly.pdbx_strand_id
1 'polypeptide(L)'
;IISNRQEQLTKLDELIKARFVEMFGDLVENPKQFPCMLLGSIMTVMPQNGLYKPQSAYVQDKFGTPILRIDGFYNGKVTDFNNLKRLCCTDFEKERYLLVENDIVINRVNSIEYLGKCARISGLQEDTVFESNMMRFHLDDSKVNSTYITTVLCSQYIYRQILTRAKKAVNQASINQGDVQSLNVVVPPLSLQNQFADFVAEVDKSKLLVGSAVAHKPFDIEFFFKSTVQRPIKEV
;
A
#
# COMPACT_ATOMS: atom_id res chain seq x y z
N ILE A 1 0.08 27.44 -12.58
CA ILE A 1 1.14 26.40 -12.61
C ILE A 1 0.86 25.32 -11.56
N ILE A 2 0.59 25.65 -10.30
CA ILE A 2 0.31 24.65 -9.22
C ILE A 2 -0.97 23.87 -9.52
N SER A 3 -2.05 24.51 -9.94
CA SER A 3 -3.33 23.87 -10.30
C SER A 3 -3.17 22.83 -11.42
N ASN A 4 -2.37 23.12 -12.43
CA ASN A 4 -2.14 22.21 -13.56
C ASN A 4 -1.36 20.94 -13.14
N ARG A 5 -0.37 21.08 -12.23
CA ARG A 5 0.38 19.92 -11.71
C ARG A 5 -0.50 19.00 -10.86
N GLN A 6 -1.35 19.58 -10.01
CA GLN A 6 -2.27 18.78 -9.20
C GLN A 6 -3.27 18.02 -10.08
N GLU A 7 -3.77 18.65 -11.13
CA GLU A 7 -4.63 18.00 -12.11
C GLU A 7 -3.93 16.85 -12.85
N GLN A 8 -2.67 17.04 -13.25
CA GLN A 8 -1.86 15.98 -13.87
C GLN A 8 -1.63 14.79 -12.93
N LEU A 9 -1.32 15.04 -11.65
CA LEU A 9 -1.16 13.97 -10.66
C LEU A 9 -2.47 13.20 -10.46
N THR A 10 -3.61 13.90 -10.39
CA THR A 10 -4.93 13.27 -10.29
C THR A 10 -5.23 12.38 -11.51
N LYS A 11 -4.95 12.86 -12.72
CA LYS A 11 -5.13 12.09 -13.95
C LYS A 11 -4.26 10.82 -13.97
N LEU A 12 -3.03 10.90 -13.45
CA LEU A 12 -2.15 9.73 -13.33
C LEU A 12 -2.68 8.70 -12.31
N ASP A 13 -3.31 9.15 -11.20
CA ASP A 13 -3.98 8.25 -10.27
C ASP A 13 -5.23 7.59 -10.88
N GLU A 14 -6.02 8.34 -11.63
CA GLU A 14 -7.18 7.83 -12.36
C GLU A 14 -6.77 6.80 -13.42
N LEU A 15 -5.63 7.01 -14.06
CA LEU A 15 -5.08 6.10 -15.05
C LEU A 15 -4.75 4.73 -14.45
N ILE A 16 -4.15 4.68 -13.25
CA ILE A 16 -3.90 3.42 -12.55
C ILE A 16 -5.22 2.69 -12.27
N LYS A 17 -6.25 3.41 -11.81
CA LYS A 17 -7.57 2.82 -11.54
C LYS A 17 -8.23 2.28 -12.82
N ALA A 18 -8.18 3.05 -13.91
CA ALA A 18 -8.74 2.64 -15.19
C ALA A 18 -8.05 1.38 -15.72
N ARG A 19 -6.71 1.33 -15.65
CA ARG A 19 -5.93 0.15 -16.07
C ARG A 19 -6.23 -1.07 -15.21
N PHE A 20 -6.42 -0.89 -13.91
CA PHE A 20 -6.82 -1.98 -13.02
C PHE A 20 -8.16 -2.58 -13.46
N VAL A 21 -9.17 -1.75 -13.70
CA VAL A 21 -10.51 -2.21 -14.13
C VAL A 21 -10.44 -2.87 -15.52
N GLU A 22 -9.68 -2.33 -16.44
CA GLU A 22 -9.48 -2.93 -17.78
C GLU A 22 -8.87 -4.33 -17.69
N MET A 23 -7.82 -4.48 -16.85
CA MET A 23 -7.08 -5.74 -16.72
C MET A 23 -7.84 -6.78 -15.90
N PHE A 24 -8.54 -6.39 -14.85
CA PHE A 24 -9.09 -7.32 -13.87
C PHE A 24 -10.62 -7.30 -13.75
N GLY A 25 -11.28 -6.24 -14.23
CA GLY A 25 -12.72 -6.05 -14.06
C GLY A 25 -13.09 -5.56 -12.65
N ASP A 26 -14.39 -5.61 -12.35
CA ASP A 26 -14.90 -5.36 -11.00
C ASP A 26 -14.60 -6.56 -10.08
N LEU A 27 -14.04 -6.29 -8.89
CA LEU A 27 -13.61 -7.34 -7.96
C LEU A 27 -14.79 -8.06 -7.27
N VAL A 28 -15.96 -7.42 -7.18
CA VAL A 28 -17.15 -8.02 -6.58
C VAL A 28 -17.81 -8.99 -7.56
N GLU A 29 -17.97 -8.55 -8.80
CA GLU A 29 -18.59 -9.35 -9.87
C GLU A 29 -17.64 -10.39 -10.44
N ASN A 30 -16.33 -10.11 -10.41
CA ASN A 30 -15.27 -10.96 -10.94
C ASN A 30 -15.61 -11.54 -12.33
N PRO A 31 -15.89 -10.67 -13.33
CA PRO A 31 -16.39 -11.11 -14.65
C PRO A 31 -15.39 -12.02 -15.39
N LYS A 32 -14.11 -11.94 -15.04
CA LYS A 32 -13.05 -12.79 -15.61
C LYS A 32 -12.86 -14.11 -14.88
N GLN A 33 -13.65 -14.37 -13.83
CA GLN A 33 -13.67 -15.61 -13.04
C GLN A 33 -12.29 -15.99 -12.48
N PHE A 34 -11.46 -15.01 -12.09
CA PHE A 34 -10.19 -15.29 -11.44
C PHE A 34 -10.39 -15.98 -10.08
N PRO A 35 -9.46 -16.84 -9.67
CA PRO A 35 -9.52 -17.50 -8.37
C PRO A 35 -9.65 -16.49 -7.22
N CYS A 36 -10.48 -16.82 -6.23
CA CYS A 36 -10.57 -16.10 -4.96
C CYS A 36 -9.85 -16.91 -3.88
N MET A 37 -8.95 -16.26 -3.13
CA MET A 37 -8.17 -16.91 -2.08
C MET A 37 -8.29 -16.11 -0.77
N LEU A 38 -8.12 -16.79 0.36
CA LEU A 38 -7.95 -16.10 1.64
C LEU A 38 -6.58 -15.42 1.66
N LEU A 39 -6.53 -14.17 2.10
CA LEU A 39 -5.28 -13.40 2.16
C LEU A 39 -4.20 -14.14 2.97
N GLY A 40 -4.57 -14.82 4.06
CA GLY A 40 -3.66 -15.62 4.86
C GLY A 40 -3.00 -16.78 4.11
N SER A 41 -3.63 -17.33 3.06
CA SER A 41 -3.08 -18.45 2.28
C SER A 41 -1.96 -18.05 1.29
N ILE A 42 -1.79 -16.76 1.09
CA ILE A 42 -0.76 -16.18 0.22
C ILE A 42 0.28 -15.36 1.01
N MET A 43 0.36 -15.55 2.32
CA MET A 43 1.35 -14.91 3.19
C MET A 43 2.51 -15.87 3.52
N THR A 44 3.73 -15.34 3.55
CA THR A 44 4.93 -16.01 4.11
C THR A 44 5.21 -15.54 5.53
N VAL A 45 4.83 -14.29 5.86
CA VAL A 45 4.85 -13.77 7.24
C VAL A 45 3.44 -13.34 7.63
N MET A 46 2.91 -13.98 8.68
CA MET A 46 1.56 -13.71 9.17
C MET A 46 1.45 -12.32 9.81
N PRO A 47 0.23 -11.74 9.91
CA PRO A 47 0.05 -10.43 10.49
C PRO A 47 0.61 -10.34 11.91
N GLN A 48 1.50 -9.39 12.14
CA GLN A 48 2.14 -9.09 13.41
C GLN A 48 1.81 -7.66 13.83
N ASN A 49 1.35 -7.46 15.08
CA ASN A 49 1.15 -6.13 15.63
C ASN A 49 2.49 -5.41 15.81
N GLY A 50 2.48 -4.10 15.59
CA GLY A 50 3.67 -3.27 15.72
C GLY A 50 4.09 -2.95 17.16
N LEU A 51 5.13 -2.16 17.28
CA LEU A 51 5.77 -1.76 18.54
C LEU A 51 4.91 -0.73 19.27
N TYR A 52 4.64 -1.00 20.56
CA TYR A 52 4.09 0.00 21.47
C TYR A 52 5.23 0.67 22.25
N LYS A 53 5.26 2.00 22.24
CA LYS A 53 6.17 2.81 23.06
C LYS A 53 5.43 4.00 23.65
N PRO A 54 5.71 4.37 24.92
CA PRO A 54 5.17 5.59 25.52
C PRO A 54 5.77 6.82 24.84
N GLN A 55 5.08 7.97 24.97
CA GLN A 55 5.53 9.23 24.38
C GLN A 55 6.94 9.65 24.81
N SER A 56 7.36 9.27 26.01
CA SER A 56 8.71 9.54 26.55
C SER A 56 9.84 8.83 25.80
N ALA A 57 9.54 7.77 25.04
CA ALA A 57 10.54 7.06 24.24
C ALA A 57 10.85 7.75 22.89
N TYR A 58 10.02 8.73 22.49
CA TYR A 58 10.23 9.47 21.25
C TYR A 58 11.34 10.51 21.42
N VAL A 59 12.19 10.59 20.41
CA VAL A 59 13.34 11.50 20.37
C VAL A 59 13.25 12.40 19.12
N GLN A 60 13.88 13.58 19.21
CA GLN A 60 13.94 14.52 18.09
C GLN A 60 15.25 14.44 17.31
N ASP A 61 16.21 13.69 17.81
CA ASP A 61 17.52 13.56 17.18
C ASP A 61 17.54 12.50 16.06
N LYS A 62 18.56 12.57 15.23
CA LYS A 62 18.75 11.65 14.09
C LYS A 62 19.19 10.23 14.50
N PHE A 63 19.54 10.01 15.78
CA PHE A 63 20.04 8.73 16.28
C PHE A 63 18.93 7.76 16.67
N GLY A 64 17.69 8.25 16.85
CA GLY A 64 16.53 7.39 17.07
C GLY A 64 16.17 6.55 15.85
N THR A 65 15.53 5.41 16.06
CA THR A 65 14.98 4.57 15.00
C THR A 65 13.69 5.19 14.44
N PRO A 66 13.54 5.36 13.11
CA PRO A 66 12.30 5.82 12.52
C PRO A 66 11.15 4.85 12.81
N ILE A 67 9.97 5.41 13.04
CA ILE A 67 8.75 4.63 13.24
C ILE A 67 7.65 5.06 12.30
N LEU A 68 7.18 4.13 11.47
CA LEU A 68 6.01 4.34 10.63
C LEU A 68 4.75 4.27 11.51
N ARG A 69 3.88 5.27 11.35
CA ARG A 69 2.64 5.44 12.10
C ARG A 69 1.43 5.46 11.17
N ILE A 70 0.22 5.33 11.77
CA ILE A 70 -1.05 5.31 11.03
C ILE A 70 -1.29 6.53 10.14
N ASP A 71 -0.63 7.64 10.40
CA ASP A 71 -0.71 8.89 9.62
C ASP A 71 0.37 9.00 8.53
N GLY A 72 1.32 8.05 8.46
CA GLY A 72 2.48 8.09 7.54
C GLY A 72 2.23 7.50 6.16
N PHE A 73 1.02 7.05 5.82
CA PHE A 73 0.75 6.44 4.52
C PHE A 73 -0.70 6.64 4.06
N TYR A 74 -0.87 6.73 2.74
CA TYR A 74 -2.16 6.87 2.07
C TYR A 74 -2.14 6.20 0.70
N ASN A 75 -3.30 5.74 0.23
CA ASN A 75 -3.47 5.17 -1.12
C ASN A 75 -2.45 4.08 -1.47
N GLY A 76 -2.15 3.19 -0.52
CA GLY A 76 -1.26 2.07 -0.75
C GLY A 76 0.25 2.41 -0.67
N LYS A 77 0.63 3.63 -0.30
CA LYS A 77 2.02 4.10 -0.29
C LYS A 77 2.37 4.86 0.99
N VAL A 78 3.61 4.72 1.44
CA VAL A 78 4.18 5.59 2.47
C VAL A 78 4.41 6.98 1.87
N THR A 79 3.98 8.02 2.59
CA THR A 79 3.99 9.40 2.08
C THR A 79 5.39 10.01 2.08
N ASP A 80 6.15 9.79 3.15
CA ASP A 80 7.50 10.33 3.28
C ASP A 80 8.29 9.56 4.35
N PHE A 81 9.33 8.84 3.95
CA PHE A 81 10.24 8.16 4.88
C PHE A 81 11.21 9.11 5.59
N ASN A 82 11.49 10.29 5.01
CA ASN A 82 12.49 11.21 5.56
C ASN A 82 12.00 11.96 6.80
N ASN A 83 10.67 12.11 6.96
CA ASN A 83 10.05 12.88 8.04
C ASN A 83 9.32 12.00 9.08
N LEU A 84 9.68 10.72 9.18
CA LEU A 84 9.13 9.85 10.21
C LEU A 84 9.58 10.31 11.60
N LYS A 85 8.68 10.17 12.58
CA LYS A 85 9.07 10.31 13.99
C LYS A 85 10.09 9.24 14.35
N ARG A 86 10.92 9.55 15.35
CA ARG A 86 11.98 8.66 15.80
C ARG A 86 11.80 8.30 17.27
N LEU A 87 12.26 7.14 17.66
CA LEU A 87 12.20 6.67 19.05
C LEU A 87 13.41 5.80 19.40
N CYS A 88 13.63 5.64 20.72
CA CYS A 88 14.63 4.72 21.23
C CYS A 88 14.11 3.28 21.17
N CYS A 89 14.78 2.43 20.38
CA CYS A 89 14.60 0.99 20.34
C CYS A 89 15.77 0.28 20.94
N THR A 90 15.52 -0.86 21.60
CA THR A 90 16.55 -1.87 21.84
C THR A 90 16.83 -2.63 20.54
N ASP A 91 17.99 -3.28 20.42
CA ASP A 91 18.31 -4.08 19.24
C ASP A 91 17.28 -5.20 19.01
N PHE A 92 16.80 -5.83 20.09
CA PHE A 92 15.74 -6.84 20.03
C PHE A 92 14.42 -6.29 19.47
N GLU A 93 14.00 -5.09 19.89
CA GLU A 93 12.79 -4.45 19.37
C GLU A 93 12.95 -4.06 17.90
N LYS A 94 14.14 -3.53 17.56
CA LYS A 94 14.46 -3.17 16.19
C LYS A 94 14.39 -4.38 15.27
N GLU A 95 15.05 -5.48 15.62
CA GLU A 95 15.01 -6.73 14.86
C GLU A 95 13.58 -7.28 14.73
N ARG A 96 12.81 -7.28 15.80
CA ARG A 96 11.47 -7.85 15.85
C ARG A 96 10.44 -7.08 15.03
N TYR A 97 10.57 -5.75 14.98
CA TYR A 97 9.58 -4.84 14.34
C TYR A 97 10.12 -4.17 13.08
N LEU A 98 11.24 -4.65 12.54
CA LEU A 98 11.83 -4.14 11.32
C LEU A 98 10.87 -4.32 10.14
N LEU A 99 10.68 -3.26 9.37
CA LEU A 99 10.02 -3.32 8.07
C LEU A 99 11.03 -3.69 6.99
N VAL A 100 10.61 -4.50 6.04
CA VAL A 100 11.40 -4.84 4.86
C VAL A 100 10.66 -4.47 3.58
N GLU A 101 11.39 -4.39 2.46
CA GLU A 101 10.79 -4.14 1.15
C GLU A 101 9.69 -5.16 0.85
N ASN A 102 8.58 -4.70 0.26
CA ASN A 102 7.38 -5.46 -0.05
C ASN A 102 6.53 -5.91 1.15
N ASP A 103 6.92 -5.60 2.39
CA ASP A 103 5.98 -5.74 3.50
C ASP A 103 4.72 -4.91 3.23
N ILE A 104 3.58 -5.39 3.71
CA ILE A 104 2.34 -4.62 3.72
C ILE A 104 2.00 -4.27 5.16
N VAL A 105 1.77 -2.99 5.42
CA VAL A 105 1.24 -2.49 6.69
C VAL A 105 -0.24 -2.18 6.56
N ILE A 106 -1.02 -2.46 7.59
CA ILE A 106 -2.46 -2.23 7.62
C ILE A 106 -2.89 -1.69 8.99
N ASN A 107 -3.73 -0.64 9.00
CA ASN A 107 -4.29 -0.10 10.23
C ASN A 107 -5.24 -1.09 10.88
N ARG A 108 -4.93 -1.49 12.12
CA ARG A 108 -5.75 -2.41 12.92
C ARG A 108 -6.63 -1.72 13.95
N VAL A 109 -6.28 -0.52 14.37
CA VAL A 109 -7.07 0.33 15.28
C VAL A 109 -7.06 1.74 14.75
N ASN A 110 -8.24 2.27 14.44
CA ASN A 110 -8.43 3.66 13.98
C ASN A 110 -9.92 4.04 14.06
N SER A 111 -10.27 5.28 13.70
CA SER A 111 -11.65 5.60 13.34
C SER A 111 -12.08 4.71 12.17
N ILE A 112 -13.39 4.48 12.05
CA ILE A 112 -13.93 3.49 11.11
C ILE A 112 -13.53 3.80 9.65
N GLU A 113 -13.40 5.07 9.29
CA GLU A 113 -13.08 5.54 7.93
C GLU A 113 -11.64 5.17 7.51
N TYR A 114 -10.74 5.01 8.49
CA TYR A 114 -9.33 4.68 8.25
C TYR A 114 -8.95 3.27 8.69
N LEU A 115 -9.94 2.50 9.19
CA LEU A 115 -9.70 1.10 9.54
C LEU A 115 -9.37 0.29 8.28
N GLY A 116 -8.31 -0.50 8.33
CA GLY A 116 -7.85 -1.28 7.19
C GLY A 116 -7.11 -0.50 6.11
N LYS A 117 -6.89 0.83 6.29
CA LYS A 117 -5.99 1.59 5.43
C LYS A 117 -4.63 0.90 5.42
N CYS A 118 -4.06 0.65 4.24
CA CYS A 118 -2.82 -0.10 4.09
C CYS A 118 -1.83 0.58 3.16
N ALA A 119 -0.58 0.12 3.20
CA ALA A 119 0.46 0.50 2.25
C ALA A 119 1.48 -0.63 2.08
N ARG A 120 2.04 -0.73 0.87
CA ARG A 120 3.24 -1.51 0.61
C ARG A 120 4.47 -0.69 0.98
N ILE A 121 5.40 -1.32 1.65
CA ILE A 121 6.70 -0.75 1.97
C ILE A 121 7.59 -0.82 0.74
N SER A 122 8.07 0.35 0.29
CA SER A 122 9.02 0.44 -0.83
C SER A 122 9.87 1.69 -0.72
N GLY A 123 11.16 1.55 -0.98
CA GLY A 123 12.11 2.66 -0.95
C GLY A 123 12.57 3.03 0.46
N LEU A 124 12.69 2.05 1.35
CA LEU A 124 13.28 2.24 2.68
C LEU A 124 14.68 2.84 2.56
N GLN A 125 14.95 3.89 3.36
CA GLN A 125 16.25 4.57 3.39
C GLN A 125 17.11 4.09 4.57
N GLU A 126 16.48 3.63 5.62
CA GLU A 126 17.12 3.17 6.87
C GLU A 126 16.19 2.19 7.59
N ASP A 127 16.73 1.47 8.57
CA ASP A 127 15.99 0.53 9.41
C ASP A 127 14.82 1.23 10.08
N THR A 128 13.61 0.86 9.71
CA THR A 128 12.36 1.49 10.14
C THR A 128 11.47 0.46 10.83
N VAL A 129 10.91 0.81 11.97
CA VAL A 129 9.93 0.02 12.71
C VAL A 129 8.51 0.57 12.50
N PHE A 130 7.47 -0.12 12.98
CA PHE A 130 6.07 0.31 12.85
C PHE A 130 5.32 0.24 14.16
N GLU A 131 4.34 1.15 14.34
CA GLU A 131 3.61 1.30 15.60
C GLU A 131 2.51 0.25 15.81
N SER A 132 2.09 0.05 17.07
CA SER A 132 1.14 -0.98 17.53
C SER A 132 -0.29 -0.85 17.00
N ASN A 133 -0.70 0.30 16.48
CA ASN A 133 -2.01 0.48 15.85
C ASN A 133 -2.07 -0.09 14.42
N MET A 134 -0.98 -0.69 13.97
CA MET A 134 -0.86 -1.36 12.69
C MET A 134 -0.47 -2.82 12.87
N MET A 135 -0.70 -3.58 11.81
CA MET A 135 -0.09 -4.89 11.60
C MET A 135 0.79 -4.85 10.35
N ARG A 136 1.85 -5.65 10.34
CA ARG A 136 2.70 -5.92 9.20
C ARG A 136 2.58 -7.38 8.81
N PHE A 137 2.57 -7.67 7.51
CA PHE A 137 2.66 -9.03 6.95
C PHE A 137 3.45 -9.01 5.65
N HIS A 138 3.93 -10.19 5.24
CA HIS A 138 4.65 -10.35 3.98
C HIS A 138 3.98 -11.40 3.11
N LEU A 139 3.91 -11.14 1.80
CA LEU A 139 3.27 -12.03 0.83
C LEU A 139 4.27 -13.03 0.24
N ASP A 140 3.75 -14.09 -0.34
CA ASP A 140 4.52 -15.05 -1.12
C ASP A 140 4.72 -14.52 -2.55
N ASP A 141 5.87 -13.91 -2.80
CA ASP A 141 6.21 -13.30 -4.10
C ASP A 141 6.22 -14.32 -5.25
N SER A 142 6.25 -15.62 -4.96
CA SER A 142 6.12 -16.68 -5.96
C SER A 142 4.68 -16.89 -6.43
N LYS A 143 3.69 -16.42 -5.67
CA LYS A 143 2.25 -16.56 -5.96
C LYS A 143 1.59 -15.25 -6.36
N VAL A 144 2.00 -14.15 -5.73
CA VAL A 144 1.33 -12.86 -5.89
C VAL A 144 2.32 -11.70 -5.93
N ASN A 145 1.93 -10.64 -6.63
CA ASN A 145 2.67 -9.38 -6.66
C ASN A 145 2.15 -8.42 -5.57
N SER A 146 3.03 -7.91 -4.72
CA SER A 146 2.68 -7.04 -3.60
C SER A 146 2.03 -5.73 -4.04
N THR A 147 2.38 -5.16 -5.21
CA THR A 147 1.73 -3.95 -5.77
C THR A 147 0.27 -4.24 -6.15
N TYR A 148 0.02 -5.37 -6.82
CA TYR A 148 -1.33 -5.79 -7.18
C TYR A 148 -2.18 -6.00 -5.93
N ILE A 149 -1.73 -6.81 -4.98
CA ILE A 149 -2.47 -7.10 -3.75
C ILE A 149 -2.72 -5.83 -2.93
N THR A 150 -1.75 -4.91 -2.84
CA THR A 150 -1.96 -3.62 -2.15
C THR A 150 -3.06 -2.80 -2.82
N THR A 151 -3.12 -2.81 -4.15
CA THR A 151 -4.21 -2.14 -4.90
C THR A 151 -5.57 -2.77 -4.59
N VAL A 152 -5.65 -4.10 -4.53
CA VAL A 152 -6.87 -4.81 -4.09
C VAL A 152 -7.24 -4.43 -2.67
N LEU A 153 -6.28 -4.42 -1.73
CA LEU A 153 -6.50 -4.07 -0.32
C LEU A 153 -7.00 -2.64 -0.13
N CYS A 154 -6.62 -1.70 -1.00
CA CYS A 154 -7.11 -0.32 -1.00
C CYS A 154 -8.51 -0.15 -1.64
N SER A 155 -9.13 -1.22 -2.13
CA SER A 155 -10.42 -1.16 -2.83
C SER A 155 -11.62 -1.14 -1.88
N GLN A 156 -12.78 -0.67 -2.40
CA GLN A 156 -14.06 -0.78 -1.71
C GLN A 156 -14.50 -2.24 -1.48
N TYR A 157 -14.06 -3.16 -2.32
CA TYR A 157 -14.28 -4.59 -2.15
C TYR A 157 -13.73 -5.11 -0.82
N ILE A 158 -12.50 -4.76 -0.49
CA ILE A 158 -11.86 -5.13 0.80
C ILE A 158 -12.42 -4.30 1.96
N TYR A 159 -12.63 -2.99 1.76
CA TYR A 159 -13.18 -2.15 2.82
C TYR A 159 -14.54 -2.66 3.33
N ARG A 160 -15.44 -3.11 2.44
CA ARG A 160 -16.70 -3.74 2.85
C ARG A 160 -16.48 -4.99 3.70
N GLN A 161 -15.51 -5.83 3.36
CA GLN A 161 -15.15 -7.01 4.15
C GLN A 161 -14.59 -6.64 5.54
N ILE A 162 -13.79 -5.57 5.63
CA ILE A 162 -13.28 -5.05 6.90
C ILE A 162 -14.44 -4.56 7.79
N LEU A 163 -15.40 -3.82 7.23
CA LEU A 163 -16.54 -3.31 7.98
C LEU A 163 -17.38 -4.42 8.61
N THR A 164 -17.51 -5.58 7.99
CA THR A 164 -18.25 -6.73 8.55
C THR A 164 -17.52 -7.44 9.69
N ARG A 165 -16.18 -7.29 9.78
CA ARG A 165 -15.32 -7.88 10.80
C ARG A 165 -14.97 -6.92 11.93
N ALA A 166 -15.17 -5.62 11.71
CA ALA A 166 -14.76 -4.58 12.63
C ALA A 166 -15.49 -4.66 13.97
N LYS A 167 -14.73 -4.68 15.06
CA LYS A 167 -15.24 -4.46 16.42
C LYS A 167 -15.28 -2.96 16.67
N LYS A 168 -16.51 -2.42 16.80
CA LYS A 168 -16.74 -0.98 17.02
C LYS A 168 -16.73 -0.63 18.50
N ALA A 169 -16.08 0.48 18.85
CA ALA A 169 -16.14 1.17 20.13
C ALA A 169 -16.58 2.62 19.88
N VAL A 170 -16.76 3.44 20.94
CA VAL A 170 -17.36 4.78 20.83
C VAL A 170 -16.66 5.67 19.78
N ASN A 171 -15.32 5.71 19.78
CA ASN A 171 -14.54 6.57 18.88
C ASN A 171 -13.52 5.80 18.03
N GLN A 172 -13.52 4.49 18.10
CA GLN A 172 -12.54 3.66 17.40
C GLN A 172 -13.17 2.37 16.92
N ALA A 173 -12.56 1.77 15.91
CA ALA A 173 -12.86 0.41 15.50
C ALA A 173 -11.56 -0.38 15.41
N SER A 174 -11.65 -1.71 15.50
CA SER A 174 -10.49 -2.58 15.44
C SER A 174 -10.77 -3.86 14.66
N ILE A 175 -9.72 -4.37 14.04
CA ILE A 175 -9.64 -5.71 13.46
C ILE A 175 -8.45 -6.44 14.06
N ASN A 176 -8.53 -7.76 14.12
CA ASN A 176 -7.47 -8.63 14.62
C ASN A 176 -6.74 -9.35 13.47
N GLN A 177 -5.71 -10.12 13.80
CA GLN A 177 -4.90 -10.85 12.82
C GLN A 177 -5.72 -11.86 12.01
N GLY A 178 -6.64 -12.58 12.64
CA GLY A 178 -7.54 -13.53 11.97
C GLY A 178 -8.49 -12.84 10.99
N ASP A 179 -8.97 -11.63 11.34
CA ASP A 179 -9.81 -10.83 10.45
C ASP A 179 -9.06 -10.49 9.16
N VAL A 180 -7.78 -10.10 9.26
CA VAL A 180 -6.93 -9.79 8.09
C VAL A 180 -6.67 -11.05 7.27
N GLN A 181 -6.31 -12.17 7.91
CA GLN A 181 -6.07 -13.45 7.21
C GLN A 181 -7.30 -13.96 6.48
N SER A 182 -8.49 -13.68 6.99
CA SER A 182 -9.78 -14.13 6.43
C SER A 182 -10.33 -13.24 5.30
N LEU A 183 -9.63 -12.18 4.90
CA LEU A 183 -10.04 -11.35 3.76
C LEU A 183 -9.97 -12.18 2.47
N ASN A 184 -11.02 -12.13 1.66
CA ASN A 184 -11.02 -12.73 0.34
C ASN A 184 -10.39 -11.77 -0.66
N VAL A 185 -9.41 -12.25 -1.42
CA VAL A 185 -8.74 -11.49 -2.48
C VAL A 185 -8.86 -12.24 -3.81
N VAL A 186 -9.10 -11.51 -4.88
CA VAL A 186 -9.06 -12.04 -6.24
C VAL A 186 -7.61 -12.16 -6.67
N VAL A 187 -7.20 -13.33 -7.17
CA VAL A 187 -5.80 -13.65 -7.51
C VAL A 187 -5.70 -14.09 -8.98
N PRO A 188 -5.53 -13.15 -9.92
CA PRO A 188 -5.24 -13.46 -11.32
C PRO A 188 -3.89 -14.17 -11.49
N PRO A 189 -3.56 -14.69 -12.67
CA PRO A 189 -2.22 -15.20 -12.97
C PRO A 189 -1.12 -14.21 -12.61
N LEU A 190 -0.02 -14.67 -12.01
CA LEU A 190 1.08 -13.81 -11.54
C LEU A 190 1.67 -12.94 -12.66
N SER A 191 1.74 -13.48 -13.88
CA SER A 191 2.19 -12.74 -15.07
C SER A 191 1.33 -11.49 -15.35
N LEU A 192 0.01 -11.57 -15.16
CA LEU A 192 -0.90 -10.45 -15.33
C LEU A 192 -0.77 -9.43 -14.18
N GLN A 193 -0.57 -9.92 -12.94
CA GLN A 193 -0.27 -9.05 -11.81
C GLN A 193 1.03 -8.26 -12.01
N ASN A 194 2.08 -8.92 -12.54
CA ASN A 194 3.35 -8.28 -12.85
C ASN A 194 3.22 -7.22 -13.95
N GLN A 195 2.46 -7.48 -15.01
CA GLN A 195 2.18 -6.47 -16.06
C GLN A 195 1.52 -5.21 -15.46
N PHE A 196 0.59 -5.39 -14.51
CA PHE A 196 -0.01 -4.26 -13.82
C PHE A 196 1.00 -3.52 -12.92
N ALA A 197 1.84 -4.25 -12.18
CA ALA A 197 2.87 -3.65 -11.34
C ALA A 197 3.88 -2.84 -12.15
N ASP A 198 4.30 -3.32 -13.31
CA ASP A 198 5.18 -2.60 -14.23
C ASP A 198 4.54 -1.30 -14.72
N PHE A 199 3.25 -1.37 -15.08
CA PHE A 199 2.48 -0.19 -15.47
C PHE A 199 2.41 0.84 -14.32
N VAL A 200 2.12 0.41 -13.09
CA VAL A 200 2.11 1.30 -11.91
C VAL A 200 3.48 1.95 -11.71
N ALA A 201 4.57 1.19 -11.85
CA ALA A 201 5.92 1.72 -11.71
C ALA A 201 6.25 2.79 -12.77
N GLU A 202 5.80 2.62 -14.02
CA GLU A 202 5.97 3.63 -15.09
C GLU A 202 5.17 4.91 -14.77
N VAL A 203 3.93 4.78 -14.29
CA VAL A 203 3.11 5.92 -13.87
C VAL A 203 3.75 6.66 -12.69
N ASP A 204 4.29 5.94 -11.71
CA ASP A 204 4.94 6.54 -10.54
C ASP A 204 6.22 7.30 -10.90
N LYS A 205 7.03 6.81 -11.83
CA LYS A 205 8.16 7.57 -12.39
C LYS A 205 7.68 8.89 -13.02
N SER A 206 6.56 8.84 -13.74
CA SER A 206 5.96 10.04 -14.34
C SER A 206 5.47 11.05 -13.30
N LYS A 207 4.89 10.57 -12.18
CA LYS A 207 4.52 11.45 -11.05
C LYS A 207 5.70 12.16 -10.43
N LEU A 208 6.84 11.48 -10.29
CA LEU A 208 8.08 12.11 -9.80
C LEU A 208 8.54 13.24 -10.72
N LEU A 209 8.44 13.06 -12.05
CA LEU A 209 8.79 14.11 -13.02
C LEU A 209 7.83 15.31 -12.93
N VAL A 210 6.53 15.08 -12.76
CA VAL A 210 5.53 16.15 -12.57
C VAL A 210 5.76 16.89 -11.24
N GLY A 211 6.17 16.17 -10.17
CA GLY A 211 6.41 16.73 -8.84
C GLY A 211 7.72 17.51 -8.73
N SER A 212 8.75 17.17 -9.51
CA SER A 212 10.03 17.83 -9.44
C SER A 212 9.99 19.24 -10.05
N ALA A 213 10.45 20.25 -9.29
CA ALA A 213 10.50 21.64 -9.72
C ALA A 213 11.50 21.92 -10.86
N VAL A 214 12.33 20.93 -11.25
CA VAL A 214 13.45 21.05 -12.17
C VAL A 214 13.09 20.71 -13.63
N ALA A 215 11.88 20.21 -13.88
CA ALA A 215 11.46 19.88 -15.24
C ALA A 215 11.29 21.15 -16.09
N HIS A 216 12.30 21.50 -16.87
CA HIS A 216 12.29 22.60 -17.85
C HIS A 216 11.35 22.33 -19.05
N LYS A 217 10.80 21.12 -19.16
CA LYS A 217 9.76 20.78 -20.14
C LYS A 217 8.49 20.33 -19.40
N PRO A 218 7.30 20.81 -19.81
CA PRO A 218 6.06 20.27 -19.28
C PRO A 218 6.01 18.76 -19.61
N PHE A 219 5.61 17.95 -18.61
CA PHE A 219 5.37 16.53 -18.81
C PHE A 219 4.22 16.37 -19.80
N ASP A 220 4.49 15.72 -20.93
CA ASP A 220 3.48 15.46 -21.96
C ASP A 220 2.66 14.23 -21.57
N ILE A 221 1.56 14.48 -20.86
CA ILE A 221 0.65 13.46 -20.39
C ILE A 221 -0.05 12.76 -21.58
N GLU A 222 -0.28 13.45 -22.70
CA GLU A 222 -0.92 12.84 -23.88
C GLU A 222 0.03 11.86 -24.57
N PHE A 223 1.31 12.22 -24.71
CA PHE A 223 2.33 11.30 -25.21
C PHE A 223 2.46 10.07 -24.31
N PHE A 224 2.48 10.28 -22.97
CA PHE A 224 2.53 9.19 -22.00
C PHE A 224 1.30 8.26 -22.13
N PHE A 225 0.10 8.82 -22.24
CA PHE A 225 -1.12 8.06 -22.47
C PHE A 225 -1.02 7.18 -23.72
N LYS A 226 -0.61 7.75 -24.86
CA LYS A 226 -0.49 7.00 -26.12
C LYS A 226 0.56 5.90 -26.05
N SER A 227 1.70 6.16 -25.42
CA SER A 227 2.82 5.21 -25.38
C SER A 227 2.66 4.10 -24.34
N THR A 228 1.89 4.33 -23.27
CA THR A 228 1.81 3.42 -22.12
C THR A 228 0.44 2.73 -22.01
N VAL A 229 -0.66 3.45 -22.29
CA VAL A 229 -2.03 2.91 -22.18
C VAL A 229 -2.40 2.03 -23.36
N GLN A 230 -1.93 2.36 -24.57
CA GLN A 230 -2.22 1.58 -25.78
C GLN A 230 -1.37 0.31 -25.92
N ARG A 231 -0.50 0.00 -24.94
CA ARG A 231 0.17 -1.31 -24.96
C ARG A 231 -0.86 -2.41 -24.73
N PRO A 232 -1.01 -3.37 -25.64
CA PRO A 232 -1.95 -4.46 -25.47
C PRO A 232 -1.59 -5.27 -24.22
N ILE A 233 -2.62 -5.70 -23.48
CA ILE A 233 -2.47 -6.70 -22.43
C ILE A 233 -1.96 -7.96 -23.14
N LYS A 234 -0.75 -8.43 -22.77
CA LYS A 234 -0.26 -9.69 -23.31
C LYS A 234 -1.15 -10.81 -22.78
N GLU A 235 -1.84 -11.48 -23.69
CA GLU A 235 -2.58 -12.69 -23.33
C GLU A 235 -1.61 -13.73 -22.73
N VAL A 236 -2.03 -14.35 -21.64
CA VAL A 236 -1.27 -15.37 -20.88
C VAL A 236 -1.81 -16.74 -21.24
#